data_1feff41f96ade8d7f86e6a80fb958f19
#
_entry.id   1feff41f96ade8d7f86e6a80fb958f19
#
_cell.length_a   1.000
_cell.length_b   1.000
_cell.length_c   1.000
_cell.angle_alpha   90.00
_cell.angle_beta   90.00
_cell.angle_gamma   90.00
#
_symmetry.space_group_name_H-M   'P 1'
#
loop_
_entity.id
_entity.type
_entity.pdbx_description
1 polymer ?
#
loop_
_entity_poly.entity_id
_entity_poly.type
_entity_poly.pdbx_seq_one_letter_code
_entity_poly.pdbx_strand_id
1 'polypeptide(L)'
;MRYSAIVFSALILSGCVAQPIYQWGGYESMLYAGYKDPTKMEEMKLGLESHIAAMDKSGQKIAPGLLAELGTLYLQSGSSDKGISMYKRERDTWPESKGLMDVMIKNLERRDQARAEGVK
;
A
#
# COMPACT_ATOMS: atom_id res chain seq x y z
N MET A 1 -43.00 -3.28 36.02
CA MET A 1 -42.68 -4.31 35.02
C MET A 1 -42.54 -3.79 33.58
N ARG A 2 -43.10 -2.64 33.23
CA ARG A 2 -43.05 -2.14 31.82
C ARG A 2 -41.70 -1.47 31.45
N TYR A 3 -40.88 -1.08 32.42
CA TYR A 3 -39.57 -0.44 32.18
C TYR A 3 -38.41 -1.42 32.10
N SER A 4 -38.54 -2.65 32.62
CA SER A 4 -37.49 -3.68 32.54
C SER A 4 -37.28 -4.22 31.12
N ALA A 5 -38.29 -4.21 30.27
CA ALA A 5 -38.18 -4.69 28.89
C ALA A 5 -37.44 -3.71 27.96
N ILE A 6 -37.47 -2.41 28.29
CA ILE A 6 -36.79 -1.35 27.48
C ILE A 6 -35.30 -1.34 27.74
N VAL A 7 -34.85 -1.62 28.96
CA VAL A 7 -33.43 -1.64 29.32
C VAL A 7 -32.75 -2.85 28.70
N PHE A 8 -33.41 -3.97 28.52
CA PHE A 8 -32.83 -5.17 27.89
C PHE A 8 -32.68 -5.05 26.37
N SER A 9 -33.52 -4.21 25.72
CA SER A 9 -33.45 -3.98 24.28
C SER A 9 -32.29 -3.04 23.86
N ALA A 10 -31.76 -2.23 24.78
CA ALA A 10 -30.69 -1.27 24.49
C ALA A 10 -29.29 -1.90 24.51
N LEU A 11 -29.11 -3.10 25.07
CA LEU A 11 -27.81 -3.77 25.16
C LEU A 11 -27.39 -4.55 23.90
N ILE A 12 -28.26 -4.71 22.91
CA ILE A 12 -27.98 -5.53 21.72
C ILE A 12 -27.33 -4.73 20.57
N LEU A 13 -27.19 -3.41 20.70
CA LEU A 13 -26.65 -2.50 19.68
C LEU A 13 -25.17 -2.16 19.85
N SER A 14 -24.43 -2.81 20.75
CA SER A 14 -22.96 -2.74 20.75
C SER A 14 -22.42 -3.62 19.63
N GLY A 15 -22.56 -3.14 18.38
CA GLY A 15 -21.90 -3.72 17.23
C GLY A 15 -20.41 -3.75 17.49
N CYS A 16 -19.78 -4.92 17.38
CA CYS A 16 -18.33 -5.06 17.41
C CYS A 16 -17.75 -4.21 16.28
N VAL A 17 -17.17 -3.05 16.59
CA VAL A 17 -16.33 -2.31 15.66
C VAL A 17 -15.07 -3.16 15.51
N ALA A 18 -14.98 -3.89 14.39
CA ALA A 18 -13.77 -4.65 14.05
C ALA A 18 -12.61 -3.66 13.90
N GLN A 19 -11.60 -3.78 14.76
CA GLN A 19 -10.38 -3.00 14.62
C GLN A 19 -9.68 -3.43 13.32
N PRO A 20 -9.21 -2.49 12.50
CA PRO A 20 -8.48 -2.83 11.30
C PRO A 20 -7.19 -3.60 11.66
N ILE A 21 -6.94 -4.71 10.98
CA ILE A 21 -5.77 -5.58 11.21
C ILE A 21 -4.47 -4.84 10.85
N TYR A 22 -4.52 -3.95 9.85
CA TYR A 22 -3.39 -3.18 9.36
C TYR A 22 -3.69 -1.68 9.40
N GLN A 23 -2.63 -0.89 9.55
CA GLN A 23 -2.71 0.56 9.42
C GLN A 23 -2.48 0.96 7.96
N TRP A 24 -3.47 1.61 7.36
CA TRP A 24 -3.45 2.02 5.96
C TRP A 24 -2.98 3.46 5.74
N GLY A 25 -2.78 4.23 6.82
CA GLY A 25 -2.21 5.58 6.76
C GLY A 25 -2.96 6.59 5.89
N GLY A 26 -4.29 6.44 5.77
CA GLY A 26 -5.09 7.30 4.88
C GLY A 26 -4.95 6.99 3.39
N TYR A 27 -4.40 5.82 3.03
CA TYR A 27 -4.19 5.38 1.64
C TYR A 27 -5.44 5.54 0.77
N GLU A 28 -6.61 5.15 1.27
CA GLU A 28 -7.87 5.22 0.52
C GLU A 28 -8.21 6.66 0.09
N SER A 29 -8.05 7.63 0.98
CA SER A 29 -8.31 9.04 0.65
C SER A 29 -7.26 9.62 -0.30
N MET A 30 -6.00 9.22 -0.18
CA MET A 30 -4.92 9.62 -1.09
C MET A 30 -5.13 9.02 -2.49
N LEU A 31 -5.52 7.75 -2.58
CA LEU A 31 -5.85 7.08 -3.83
C LEU A 31 -7.01 7.77 -4.55
N TYR A 32 -8.07 8.08 -3.82
CA TYR A 32 -9.22 8.78 -4.37
C TYR A 32 -8.86 10.19 -4.88
N ALA A 33 -8.04 10.93 -4.15
CA ALA A 33 -7.55 12.24 -4.58
C ALA A 33 -6.70 12.15 -5.86
N GLY A 34 -5.77 11.20 -5.94
CA GLY A 34 -4.94 10.95 -7.11
C GLY A 34 -5.73 10.49 -8.34
N TYR A 35 -6.78 9.69 -8.14
CA TYR A 35 -7.67 9.26 -9.21
C TYR A 35 -8.46 10.44 -9.81
N LYS A 36 -8.93 11.36 -8.98
CA LYS A 36 -9.65 12.56 -9.44
C LYS A 36 -8.75 13.60 -10.08
N ASP A 37 -7.54 13.73 -9.59
CA ASP A 37 -6.58 14.74 -10.03
C ASP A 37 -5.18 14.11 -10.16
N PRO A 38 -4.73 13.82 -11.39
CA PRO A 38 -3.41 13.24 -11.62
C PRO A 38 -2.24 14.06 -11.07
N THR A 39 -2.43 15.37 -10.84
CA THR A 39 -1.39 16.21 -10.21
C THR A 39 -1.14 15.86 -8.75
N LYS A 40 -2.08 15.14 -8.12
CA LYS A 40 -1.97 14.64 -6.73
C LYS A 40 -1.16 13.35 -6.59
N MET A 41 -0.72 12.74 -7.69
CA MET A 41 0.05 11.49 -7.64
C MET A 41 1.40 11.65 -6.91
N GLU A 42 2.05 12.80 -7.04
CA GLU A 42 3.27 13.08 -6.28
C GLU A 42 3.00 13.20 -4.78
N GLU A 43 1.91 13.87 -4.40
CA GLU A 43 1.48 13.98 -3.01
C GLU A 43 1.14 12.60 -2.43
N MET A 44 0.48 11.75 -3.19
CA MET A 44 0.20 10.35 -2.81
C MET A 44 1.50 9.57 -2.58
N LYS A 45 2.48 9.69 -3.46
CA LYS A 45 3.78 9.04 -3.32
C LYS A 45 4.47 9.45 -2.02
N LEU A 46 4.57 10.75 -1.75
CA LEU A 46 5.16 11.29 -0.52
C LEU A 46 4.40 10.84 0.74
N GLY A 47 3.09 10.78 0.67
CA GLY A 47 2.24 10.26 1.76
C GLY A 47 2.53 8.78 2.06
N LEU A 48 2.65 7.95 1.03
CA LEU A 48 3.02 6.53 1.19
C LEU A 48 4.44 6.35 1.72
N GLU A 49 5.41 7.12 1.21
CA GLU A 49 6.79 7.11 1.73
C GLU A 49 6.81 7.41 3.24
N SER A 50 6.11 8.45 3.66
CA SER A 50 6.01 8.86 5.06
C SER A 50 5.35 7.77 5.93
N HIS A 51 4.26 7.19 5.45
CA HIS A 51 3.56 6.13 6.16
C HIS A 51 4.43 4.87 6.33
N ILE A 52 5.07 4.41 5.25
CA ILE A 52 5.95 3.24 5.27
C ILE A 52 7.14 3.48 6.20
N ALA A 53 7.75 4.66 6.18
CA ALA A 53 8.83 5.02 7.10
C ALA A 53 8.38 5.01 8.57
N ALA A 54 7.16 5.46 8.86
CA ALA A 54 6.59 5.40 10.21
C ALA A 54 6.35 3.96 10.67
N MET A 55 5.87 3.08 9.78
CA MET A 55 5.70 1.65 10.08
C MET A 55 7.04 0.96 10.34
N ASP A 56 8.05 1.21 9.50
CA ASP A 56 9.40 0.69 9.69
C ASP A 56 9.98 1.12 11.05
N LYS A 57 9.84 2.40 11.40
CA LYS A 57 10.32 2.95 12.68
C LYS A 57 9.63 2.34 13.89
N SER A 58 8.34 2.05 13.78
CA SER A 58 7.54 1.46 14.88
C SER A 58 7.63 -0.07 14.93
N GLY A 59 8.30 -0.72 13.97
CA GLY A 59 8.36 -2.18 13.84
C GLY A 59 7.03 -2.83 13.50
N GLN A 60 6.07 -2.07 12.97
CA GLN A 60 4.78 -2.57 12.56
C GLN A 60 4.83 -3.11 11.13
N LYS A 61 4.07 -4.17 10.88
CA LYS A 61 3.98 -4.76 9.54
C LYS A 61 3.19 -3.83 8.61
N ILE A 62 3.79 -3.50 7.47
CA ILE A 62 3.16 -2.69 6.43
C ILE A 62 2.01 -3.48 5.83
N ALA A 63 0.87 -2.83 5.57
CA ALA A 63 -0.30 -3.47 4.99
C ALA A 63 0.02 -4.08 3.60
N PRO A 64 -0.60 -5.22 3.24
CA PRO A 64 -0.33 -5.89 1.97
C PRO A 64 -0.66 -4.98 0.79
N GLY A 65 0.25 -4.92 -0.19
CA GLY A 65 0.10 -4.13 -1.40
C GLY A 65 0.63 -2.70 -1.32
N LEU A 66 0.83 -2.11 -0.14
CA LEU A 66 1.30 -0.71 -0.04
C LEU A 66 2.73 -0.52 -0.57
N LEU A 67 3.60 -1.51 -0.36
CA LEU A 67 4.95 -1.49 -0.94
C LEU A 67 4.91 -1.61 -2.46
N ALA A 68 4.03 -2.46 -3.00
CA ALA A 68 3.84 -2.59 -4.44
C ALA A 68 3.28 -1.30 -5.05
N GLU A 69 2.33 -0.64 -4.38
CA GLU A 69 1.79 0.65 -4.82
C GLU A 69 2.86 1.73 -4.86
N LEU A 70 3.65 1.87 -3.79
CA LEU A 70 4.77 2.81 -3.79
C LEU A 70 5.78 2.48 -4.89
N GLY A 71 6.05 1.19 -5.14
CA GLY A 71 6.89 0.75 -6.26
C GLY A 71 6.36 1.24 -7.61
N THR A 72 5.06 1.13 -7.83
CA THR A 72 4.40 1.61 -9.04
C THR A 72 4.52 3.14 -9.20
N LEU A 73 4.33 3.89 -8.13
CA LEU A 73 4.49 5.35 -8.14
C LEU A 73 5.93 5.78 -8.43
N TYR A 74 6.93 5.05 -7.93
CA TYR A 74 8.32 5.28 -8.32
C TYR A 74 8.58 5.02 -9.80
N LEU A 75 7.99 3.96 -10.37
CA LEU A 75 8.12 3.70 -11.81
C LEU A 75 7.49 4.81 -12.65
N GLN A 76 6.33 5.30 -12.27
CA GLN A 76 5.65 6.41 -12.95
C GLN A 76 6.47 7.69 -12.90
N SER A 77 7.23 7.92 -11.82
CA SER A 77 8.16 9.05 -11.69
C SER A 77 9.55 8.80 -12.28
N GLY A 78 9.75 7.69 -13.00
CA GLY A 78 11.01 7.35 -13.69
C GLY A 78 12.08 6.72 -12.81
N SER A 79 11.77 6.37 -11.55
CA SER A 79 12.73 5.79 -10.59
C SER A 79 12.64 4.27 -10.58
N SER A 80 13.13 3.61 -11.63
CA SER A 80 13.02 2.14 -11.83
C SER A 80 13.65 1.35 -10.68
N ASP A 81 14.86 1.73 -10.25
CA ASP A 81 15.58 1.03 -9.17
C ASP A 81 14.80 1.05 -7.85
N LYS A 82 14.20 2.21 -7.50
CA LYS A 82 13.35 2.33 -6.31
C LYS A 82 12.08 1.49 -6.45
N GLY A 83 11.47 1.48 -7.63
CA GLY A 83 10.29 0.66 -7.92
C GLY A 83 10.57 -0.83 -7.72
N ILE A 84 11.65 -1.33 -8.31
CA ILE A 84 12.10 -2.73 -8.16
C ILE A 84 12.39 -3.06 -6.69
N SER A 85 13.03 -2.15 -5.96
CA SER A 85 13.32 -2.33 -4.53
C SER A 85 12.04 -2.50 -3.70
N MET A 86 11.00 -1.70 -3.97
CA MET A 86 9.71 -1.81 -3.28
C MET A 86 8.99 -3.13 -3.63
N TYR A 87 9.02 -3.55 -4.88
CA TYR A 87 8.47 -4.85 -5.28
C TYR A 87 9.18 -6.04 -4.63
N LYS A 88 10.51 -5.97 -4.47
CA LYS A 88 11.28 -6.97 -3.72
C LYS A 88 10.85 -7.01 -2.25
N ARG A 89 10.65 -5.87 -1.63
CA ARG A 89 10.15 -5.79 -0.25
C ARG A 89 8.73 -6.36 -0.10
N GLU A 90 7.82 -6.03 -1.02
CA GLU A 90 6.45 -6.61 -1.03
C GLU A 90 6.51 -8.13 -1.12
N ARG A 91 7.26 -8.67 -2.09
CA ARG A 91 7.48 -10.10 -2.28
C ARG A 91 7.97 -10.80 -1.01
N ASP A 92 8.93 -10.18 -0.32
CA ASP A 92 9.59 -10.77 0.85
C ASP A 92 8.73 -10.62 2.12
N THR A 93 7.86 -9.60 2.16
CA THR A 93 6.94 -9.36 3.29
C THR A 93 5.66 -10.20 3.16
N TRP A 94 5.18 -10.41 1.93
CA TRP A 94 3.90 -11.04 1.63
C TRP A 94 4.08 -12.20 0.66
N PRO A 95 4.11 -13.46 1.15
CA PRO A 95 4.30 -14.64 0.31
C PRO A 95 3.26 -14.80 -0.80
N GLU A 96 2.03 -14.34 -0.57
CA GLU A 96 0.94 -14.34 -1.55
C GLU A 96 1.18 -13.40 -2.72
N SER A 97 1.98 -12.35 -2.53
CA SER A 97 2.36 -11.40 -3.59
C SER A 97 3.55 -11.90 -4.44
N LYS A 98 4.23 -12.97 -4.00
CA LYS A 98 5.50 -13.44 -4.59
C LYS A 98 5.41 -13.68 -6.09
N GLY A 99 4.42 -14.39 -6.55
CA GLY A 99 4.29 -14.73 -7.98
C GLY A 99 4.19 -13.50 -8.88
N LEU A 100 3.35 -12.54 -8.49
CA LEU A 100 3.18 -11.30 -9.24
C LEU A 100 4.44 -10.43 -9.19
N MET A 101 5.01 -10.26 -8.00
CA MET A 101 6.20 -9.42 -7.82
C MET A 101 7.41 -9.97 -8.59
N ASP A 102 7.64 -11.28 -8.59
CA ASP A 102 8.73 -11.90 -9.35
C ASP A 102 8.59 -11.64 -10.86
N VAL A 103 7.38 -11.71 -11.42
CA VAL A 103 7.12 -11.40 -12.83
C VAL A 103 7.38 -9.93 -13.13
N MET A 104 6.90 -9.03 -12.29
CA MET A 104 7.08 -7.59 -12.47
C MET A 104 8.56 -7.19 -12.38
N ILE A 105 9.28 -7.68 -11.38
CA ILE A 105 10.73 -7.44 -11.21
C ILE A 105 11.49 -7.90 -12.45
N LYS A 106 11.29 -9.16 -12.87
CA LYS A 106 11.98 -9.73 -14.04
C LYS A 106 11.72 -8.92 -15.31
N ASN A 107 10.50 -8.47 -15.54
CA ASN A 107 10.16 -7.67 -16.70
C ASN A 107 10.85 -6.29 -16.68
N LEU A 108 10.92 -5.66 -15.51
CA LEU A 108 11.59 -4.37 -15.34
C LEU A 108 13.10 -4.48 -15.53
N GLU A 109 13.74 -5.45 -14.88
CA GLU A 109 15.18 -5.70 -15.02
C GLU A 109 15.58 -5.98 -16.48
N ARG A 110 14.79 -6.79 -17.18
CA ARG A 110 15.01 -7.05 -18.62
C ARG A 110 14.86 -5.79 -19.48
N ARG A 111 13.86 -4.96 -19.20
CA ARG A 111 13.66 -3.69 -19.90
C ARG A 111 14.82 -2.72 -19.68
N ASP A 112 15.30 -2.63 -18.45
CA ASP A 112 16.38 -1.72 -18.10
C ASP A 112 17.71 -2.17 -18.70
N GLN A 113 17.97 -3.50 -18.77
CA GLN A 113 19.10 -4.07 -19.50
C GLN A 113 19.04 -3.74 -21.00
N ALA A 114 17.89 -3.94 -21.65
CA ALA A 114 17.71 -3.62 -23.06
C ALA A 114 17.92 -2.14 -23.37
N ARG A 115 17.52 -1.24 -22.47
CA ARG A 115 17.79 0.20 -22.60
C ARG A 115 19.29 0.52 -22.49
N ALA A 116 19.99 -0.10 -21.55
CA ALA A 116 21.42 0.08 -21.38
C ALA A 116 22.22 -0.39 -22.59
N GLU A 117 21.79 -1.49 -23.25
CA GLU A 117 22.41 -2.03 -24.45
C GLU A 117 22.08 -1.21 -25.71
N GLY A 118 20.86 -0.62 -25.78
CA GLY A 118 20.43 0.21 -26.92
C GLY A 118 21.02 1.61 -26.98
N VAL A 119 21.71 2.05 -25.94
CA VAL A 119 22.41 3.36 -25.87
C VAL A 119 23.85 3.27 -26.38
N LYS A 120 24.31 2.10 -26.79
CA LYS A 120 25.56 1.91 -27.51
C LYS A 120 25.34 2.06 -29.02
#